data_59bacd499851b5f0b9274b069ef4c6f1
#
_entry.id   59bacd499851b5f0b9274b069ef4c6f1
#
_cell.length_a   1.000
_cell.length_b   1.000
_cell.length_c   1.000
_cell.angle_alpha   90.00
_cell.angle_beta   90.00
_cell.angle_gamma   90.00
#
_symmetry.space_group_name_H-M   'P 1'
#
loop_
_entity.id
_entity.type
_entity.pdbx_description
1 polymer ?
#
loop_
_entity_poly.entity_id
_entity_poly.type
_entity_poly.pdbx_seq_one_letter_code
_entity_poly.pdbx_strand_id
1 'polypeptide(L)'
;MKDRLKVSLLVWNLSANDGIIRASLLSNALRKLNYEVEVLGFLFDQPLYTAVPSDLPIYSVTGGKYPEFFKPVAQLLNKIDGDFIYAIKPQPASFGLALLKKLFSRLPVILDIDDWELSWYGGDEWQYHPTPKQLARDLLKKEGALRRPDHPLYLQWMEKLISKADSVTVHTSFLQKRFGGIIVPNGKDISLFDPERYDAEISRTRFNLSGYRILMFPGAPRPYKGLEDVLVALDYLNEPDLRLVIVGGSPYDDYDQQLIQRWGHWIIQLPRCSVQMMPEIVSAAHIIVVPQRDSPETRAQFPLKLTDGMAMAKPILSTRVGDIPEILGDTGYLVDPSSPEQLAQKIQWIFQNPDAANAQGVQARKRCIEHYSIDTMAAILSDVLAELN
;
A
#
# COMPACT_ATOMS: atom_id res chain seq x y z
N MET A 1 -16.00 17.68 -29.94
CA MET A 1 -15.34 16.67 -29.10
C MET A 1 -15.97 16.82 -27.73
N LYS A 2 -16.54 15.76 -27.13
CA LYS A 2 -16.92 15.84 -25.72
C LYS A 2 -15.62 16.06 -24.94
N ASP A 3 -15.57 17.12 -24.13
CA ASP A 3 -14.45 17.37 -23.25
C ASP A 3 -14.27 16.13 -22.35
N ARG A 4 -13.02 15.76 -22.10
CA ARG A 4 -12.71 14.65 -21.19
C ARG A 4 -13.25 15.00 -19.80
N LEU A 5 -13.93 14.05 -19.17
CA LEU A 5 -14.31 14.23 -17.78
C LEU A 5 -13.08 14.28 -16.90
N LYS A 6 -13.08 15.18 -15.92
CA LYS A 6 -11.98 15.43 -14.99
C LYS A 6 -12.27 14.83 -13.62
N VAL A 7 -11.27 14.20 -13.02
CA VAL A 7 -11.33 13.62 -11.68
C VAL A 7 -10.39 14.34 -10.74
N SER A 8 -10.92 14.84 -9.63
CA SER A 8 -10.11 15.35 -8.53
C SER A 8 -9.88 14.25 -7.49
N LEU A 9 -8.66 13.67 -7.47
CA LEU A 9 -8.22 12.71 -6.46
C LEU A 9 -7.77 13.45 -5.19
N LEU A 10 -8.42 13.24 -4.07
CA LEU A 10 -8.07 13.87 -2.80
C LEU A 10 -7.26 12.93 -1.93
N VAL A 11 -6.04 13.35 -1.57
CA VAL A 11 -5.11 12.63 -0.68
C VAL A 11 -4.88 13.44 0.58
N TRP A 12 -5.07 12.84 1.74
CA TRP A 12 -4.97 13.55 3.02
C TRP A 12 -3.54 14.04 3.32
N ASN A 13 -2.52 13.26 2.94
CA ASN A 13 -1.10 13.59 3.16
C ASN A 13 -0.24 13.17 1.97
N LEU A 14 0.31 14.14 1.27
CA LEU A 14 1.21 13.95 0.12
C LEU A 14 2.69 13.80 0.52
N SER A 15 3.02 14.04 1.80
CA SER A 15 4.38 13.94 2.32
C SER A 15 4.80 12.50 2.65
N ALA A 16 3.85 11.59 2.76
CA ALA A 16 4.08 10.18 3.07
C ALA A 16 3.62 9.29 1.91
N ASN A 17 4.05 8.03 1.91
CA ASN A 17 3.55 7.05 0.95
C ASN A 17 2.06 6.72 1.14
N ASP A 18 1.49 7.20 2.23
CA ASP A 18 0.16 6.93 2.70
C ASP A 18 -0.92 7.57 1.81
N GLY A 19 -1.57 6.78 1.00
CA GLY A 19 -2.58 7.21 0.03
C GLY A 19 -2.04 7.67 -1.32
N ILE A 20 -0.82 8.23 -1.40
CA ILE A 20 -0.29 8.74 -2.69
C ILE A 20 0.06 7.61 -3.67
N ILE A 21 0.48 6.45 -3.18
CA ILE A 21 0.70 5.27 -4.04
C ILE A 21 -0.63 4.81 -4.61
N ARG A 22 -1.67 4.73 -3.78
CA ARG A 22 -3.02 4.37 -4.23
C ARG A 22 -3.55 5.39 -5.25
N ALA A 23 -3.36 6.69 -4.99
CA ALA A 23 -3.72 7.75 -5.93
C ALA A 23 -3.03 7.59 -7.30
N SER A 24 -1.75 7.22 -7.31
CA SER A 24 -1.01 6.96 -8.54
C SER A 24 -1.59 5.78 -9.33
N LEU A 25 -1.93 4.68 -8.66
CA LEU A 25 -2.55 3.50 -9.30
C LEU A 25 -3.93 3.84 -9.87
N LEU A 26 -4.77 4.52 -9.08
CA LEU A 26 -6.08 5.00 -9.52
C LEU A 26 -5.95 5.97 -10.72
N SER A 27 -4.99 6.91 -10.66
CA SER A 27 -4.72 7.83 -11.75
C SER A 27 -4.38 7.10 -13.05
N ASN A 28 -3.51 6.08 -12.98
CA ASN A 28 -3.13 5.29 -14.15
C ASN A 28 -4.34 4.56 -14.75
N ALA A 29 -5.18 3.94 -13.91
CA ALA A 29 -6.39 3.25 -14.35
C ALA A 29 -7.43 4.22 -14.95
N LEU A 30 -7.68 5.36 -14.30
CA LEU A 30 -8.62 6.39 -14.79
C LEU A 30 -8.15 7.02 -16.10
N ARG A 31 -6.86 7.27 -16.27
CA ARG A 31 -6.28 7.76 -17.53
C ARG A 31 -6.47 6.77 -18.68
N LYS A 32 -6.37 5.45 -18.43
CA LYS A 32 -6.72 4.41 -19.41
C LYS A 32 -8.19 4.48 -19.84
N LEU A 33 -9.07 4.90 -18.95
CA LEU A 33 -10.48 5.16 -19.24
C LEU A 33 -10.73 6.53 -19.87
N ASN A 34 -9.67 7.25 -20.26
CA ASN A 34 -9.74 8.56 -20.91
C ASN A 34 -10.24 9.70 -20.01
N TYR A 35 -10.09 9.60 -18.68
CA TYR A 35 -10.32 10.71 -17.77
C TYR A 35 -9.07 11.61 -17.68
N GLU A 36 -9.31 12.91 -17.47
CA GLU A 36 -8.29 13.82 -16.97
C GLU A 36 -8.20 13.65 -15.44
N VAL A 37 -6.99 13.54 -14.89
CA VAL A 37 -6.81 13.27 -13.47
C VAL A 37 -5.85 14.28 -12.88
N GLU A 38 -6.25 14.90 -11.78
CA GLU A 38 -5.39 15.69 -10.92
C GLU A 38 -5.40 15.14 -9.49
N VAL A 39 -4.30 15.30 -8.78
CA VAL A 39 -4.17 14.93 -7.36
C VAL A 39 -4.08 16.19 -6.52
N LEU A 40 -4.92 16.31 -5.52
CA LEU A 40 -4.93 17.42 -4.58
C LEU A 40 -4.74 16.90 -3.15
N GLY A 41 -3.95 17.59 -2.35
CA GLY A 41 -3.74 17.17 -0.97
C GLY A 41 -2.88 18.13 -0.16
N PHE A 42 -2.57 17.68 1.07
CA PHE A 42 -1.78 18.47 2.00
C PHE A 42 -0.37 17.94 2.14
N LEU A 43 0.57 18.83 2.44
CA LEU A 43 1.92 18.52 2.87
C LEU A 43 2.00 18.79 4.38
N PHE A 44 2.30 17.75 5.17
CA PHE A 44 2.54 17.87 6.61
C PHE A 44 4.00 17.59 6.91
N ASP A 45 4.70 18.55 7.50
CA ASP A 45 6.06 18.46 8.06
C ASP A 45 7.20 17.95 7.14
N GLN A 46 6.89 17.42 5.96
CA GLN A 46 7.83 16.85 5.00
C GLN A 46 7.52 17.30 3.57
N PRO A 47 8.48 17.28 2.65
CA PRO A 47 8.23 17.53 1.23
C PRO A 47 7.37 16.44 0.59
N LEU A 48 6.97 16.66 -0.67
CA LEU A 48 6.25 15.68 -1.47
C LEU A 48 7.00 14.35 -1.50
N TYR A 49 6.25 13.25 -1.34
CA TYR A 49 6.81 11.91 -1.41
C TYR A 49 7.46 11.62 -2.77
N THR A 50 8.73 11.21 -2.77
CA THR A 50 9.59 11.19 -3.97
C THR A 50 9.31 10.05 -4.95
N ALA A 51 8.54 9.02 -4.56
CA ALA A 51 8.22 7.88 -5.43
C ALA A 51 6.98 8.08 -6.31
N VAL A 52 6.49 9.31 -6.42
CA VAL A 52 5.34 9.65 -7.28
C VAL A 52 5.82 9.80 -8.73
N PRO A 53 5.06 9.31 -9.73
CA PRO A 53 5.35 9.58 -11.13
C PRO A 53 5.42 11.07 -11.42
N SER A 54 6.44 11.50 -12.16
CA SER A 54 6.69 12.92 -12.46
C SER A 54 5.64 13.56 -13.38
N ASP A 55 4.84 12.75 -14.08
CA ASP A 55 3.80 13.17 -15.02
C ASP A 55 2.41 13.31 -14.37
N LEU A 56 2.29 13.04 -13.07
CA LEU A 56 1.03 13.17 -12.34
C LEU A 56 0.84 14.63 -11.90
N PRO A 57 -0.21 15.33 -12.38
CA PRO A 57 -0.51 16.70 -11.95
C PRO A 57 -0.87 16.69 -10.46
N ILE A 58 -0.05 17.35 -9.63
CA ILE A 58 -0.25 17.43 -8.19
C ILE A 58 -0.36 18.88 -7.78
N TYR A 59 -1.45 19.21 -7.08
CA TYR A 59 -1.61 20.47 -6.38
C TYR A 59 -1.55 20.23 -4.88
N SER A 60 -0.61 20.85 -4.21
CA SER A 60 -0.39 20.70 -2.77
C SER A 60 -0.54 22.01 -2.02
N VAL A 61 -1.05 21.93 -0.80
CA VAL A 61 -1.13 23.03 0.15
C VAL A 61 -0.44 22.60 1.44
N THR A 62 0.33 23.48 2.07
CA THR A 62 0.90 23.17 3.38
C THR A 62 -0.20 22.96 4.40
N GLY A 63 -0.22 21.79 5.02
CA GLY A 63 -1.14 21.40 6.08
C GLY A 63 -0.83 22.13 7.39
N GLY A 64 -1.52 21.73 8.44
CA GLY A 64 -1.31 22.33 9.77
C GLY A 64 -2.21 21.69 10.82
N LYS A 65 -2.24 22.32 11.99
CA LYS A 65 -3.10 21.92 13.12
C LYS A 65 -4.32 22.86 13.20
N TYR A 66 -5.40 22.38 13.75
CA TYR A 66 -6.56 23.24 14.04
C TYR A 66 -6.20 24.32 15.08
N PRO A 67 -6.73 25.56 14.97
CA PRO A 67 -7.68 26.02 13.96
C PRO A 67 -7.00 26.52 12.67
N GLU A 68 -5.67 26.66 12.62
CA GLU A 68 -4.93 27.23 11.49
C GLU A 68 -5.14 26.41 10.21
N PHE A 69 -5.45 25.12 10.34
CA PHE A 69 -5.72 24.21 9.23
C PHE A 69 -6.95 24.60 8.40
N PHE A 70 -7.89 25.36 8.93
CA PHE A 70 -9.07 25.81 8.14
C PHE A 70 -8.69 26.66 6.93
N LYS A 71 -7.61 27.44 7.00
CA LYS A 71 -7.15 28.26 5.86
C LYS A 71 -6.64 27.38 4.69
N PRO A 72 -5.70 26.43 4.89
CA PRO A 72 -5.35 25.42 3.88
C PRO A 72 -6.55 24.65 3.31
N VAL A 73 -7.50 24.26 4.16
CA VAL A 73 -8.74 23.59 3.73
C VAL A 73 -9.51 24.45 2.74
N ALA A 74 -9.74 25.73 3.06
CA ALA A 74 -10.43 26.65 2.15
C ALA A 74 -9.66 26.85 0.83
N GLN A 75 -8.34 26.90 0.86
CA GLN A 75 -7.51 27.01 -0.35
C GLN A 75 -7.70 25.77 -1.25
N LEU A 76 -7.64 24.56 -0.65
CA LEU A 76 -7.78 23.32 -1.42
C LEU A 76 -9.19 23.15 -1.97
N LEU A 77 -10.24 23.47 -1.19
CA LEU A 77 -11.64 23.46 -1.64
C LEU A 77 -11.87 24.26 -2.92
N ASN A 78 -11.24 25.44 -3.04
CA ASN A 78 -11.37 26.31 -4.20
C ASN A 78 -10.65 25.77 -5.45
N LYS A 79 -9.77 24.76 -5.28
CA LYS A 79 -9.03 24.14 -6.38
C LYS A 79 -9.68 22.87 -6.91
N ILE A 80 -10.61 22.29 -6.17
CA ILE A 80 -11.36 21.13 -6.62
C ILE A 80 -12.32 21.57 -7.73
N ASP A 81 -12.03 21.16 -8.98
CA ASP A 81 -12.78 21.54 -10.17
C ASP A 81 -13.11 20.35 -11.10
N GLY A 82 -12.86 19.12 -10.65
CA GLY A 82 -13.24 17.90 -11.35
C GLY A 82 -14.77 17.71 -11.44
N ASP A 83 -15.22 16.92 -12.42
CA ASP A 83 -16.63 16.54 -12.59
C ASP A 83 -17.11 15.64 -11.45
N PHE A 84 -16.21 14.90 -10.81
CA PHE A 84 -16.42 14.16 -9.56
C PHE A 84 -15.17 14.12 -8.70
N ILE A 85 -15.35 13.78 -7.43
CA ILE A 85 -14.27 13.70 -6.43
C ILE A 85 -14.05 12.25 -6.07
N TYR A 86 -12.77 11.83 -6.06
CA TYR A 86 -12.35 10.53 -5.57
C TYR A 86 -11.47 10.75 -4.33
N ALA A 87 -12.04 10.56 -3.14
CA ALA A 87 -11.36 10.78 -1.87
C ALA A 87 -10.70 9.49 -1.38
N ILE A 88 -9.40 9.54 -1.12
CA ILE A 88 -8.63 8.39 -0.63
C ILE A 88 -8.54 8.46 0.88
N LYS A 89 -8.95 7.39 1.54
CA LYS A 89 -9.08 7.18 2.98
C LYS A 89 -10.18 8.02 3.65
N PRO A 90 -10.87 7.46 4.65
CA PRO A 90 -11.87 8.16 5.44
C PRO A 90 -11.21 9.11 6.46
N GLN A 91 -10.47 10.10 5.94
CA GLN A 91 -9.76 11.11 6.72
C GLN A 91 -10.45 12.48 6.61
N PRO A 92 -10.41 13.34 7.65
CA PRO A 92 -10.94 14.69 7.56
C PRO A 92 -10.35 15.51 6.39
N ALA A 93 -9.05 15.34 6.14
CA ALA A 93 -8.31 16.06 5.12
C ALA A 93 -8.47 15.50 3.68
N SER A 94 -9.18 14.40 3.49
CA SER A 94 -9.56 13.87 2.17
C SER A 94 -11.08 13.72 2.07
N PHE A 95 -11.66 12.72 2.70
CA PHE A 95 -13.10 12.45 2.64
C PHE A 95 -13.95 13.55 3.28
N GLY A 96 -13.52 14.09 4.45
CA GLY A 96 -14.20 15.22 5.07
C GLY A 96 -14.23 16.45 4.16
N LEU A 97 -13.13 16.74 3.46
CA LEU A 97 -13.03 17.80 2.47
C LEU A 97 -13.94 17.54 1.27
N ALA A 98 -14.00 16.29 0.77
CA ALA A 98 -14.90 15.90 -0.31
C ALA A 98 -16.38 16.10 0.06
N LEU A 99 -16.77 15.68 1.25
CA LEU A 99 -18.13 15.89 1.76
C LEU A 99 -18.46 17.37 1.91
N LEU A 100 -17.51 18.18 2.38
CA LEU A 100 -17.69 19.63 2.48
C LEU A 100 -17.89 20.26 1.08
N LYS A 101 -17.09 19.87 0.09
CA LYS A 101 -17.26 20.33 -1.30
C LYS A 101 -18.61 19.91 -1.87
N LYS A 102 -19.04 18.66 -1.62
CA LYS A 102 -20.32 18.11 -2.06
C LYS A 102 -21.52 18.96 -1.58
N LEU A 103 -21.46 19.49 -0.35
CA LEU A 103 -22.53 20.34 0.19
C LEU A 103 -22.75 21.63 -0.63
N PHE A 104 -21.69 22.17 -1.24
CA PHE A 104 -21.77 23.43 -2.00
C PHE A 104 -21.90 23.22 -3.51
N SER A 105 -21.34 22.13 -4.06
CA SER A 105 -21.26 21.91 -5.51
C SER A 105 -22.11 20.76 -6.02
N ARG A 106 -22.59 19.88 -5.15
CA ARG A 106 -23.32 18.64 -5.48
C ARG A 106 -22.53 17.66 -6.35
N LEU A 107 -21.20 17.80 -6.40
CA LEU A 107 -20.35 16.85 -7.13
C LEU A 107 -20.46 15.46 -6.53
N PRO A 108 -20.51 14.41 -7.36
CA PRO A 108 -20.44 13.03 -6.88
C PRO A 108 -19.13 12.77 -6.13
N VAL A 109 -19.19 11.99 -5.06
CA VAL A 109 -18.06 11.65 -4.22
C VAL A 109 -17.92 10.12 -4.14
N ILE A 110 -16.80 9.61 -4.63
CA ILE A 110 -16.36 8.23 -4.38
C ILE A 110 -15.39 8.27 -3.20
N LEU A 111 -15.57 7.37 -2.25
CA LEU A 111 -14.61 7.13 -1.18
C LEU A 111 -13.84 5.84 -1.44
N ASP A 112 -12.52 5.92 -1.52
CA ASP A 112 -11.63 4.75 -1.55
C ASP A 112 -11.07 4.47 -0.15
N ILE A 113 -11.19 3.24 0.31
CA ILE A 113 -10.67 2.81 1.61
C ILE A 113 -9.61 1.73 1.35
N ASP A 114 -8.34 2.13 1.42
CA ASP A 114 -7.18 1.30 1.16
C ASP A 114 -6.47 0.82 2.44
N ASP A 115 -6.98 1.21 3.61
CA ASP A 115 -6.50 0.75 4.92
C ASP A 115 -7.60 0.95 5.98
N TRP A 116 -7.51 0.23 7.08
CA TRP A 116 -8.33 0.50 8.26
C TRP A 116 -7.56 1.37 9.25
N GLU A 117 -7.67 2.68 9.08
CA GLU A 117 -6.91 3.68 9.82
C GLU A 117 -7.01 3.53 11.36
N LEU A 118 -8.19 3.19 11.88
CA LEU A 118 -8.36 2.98 13.32
C LEU A 118 -7.63 1.75 13.87
N SER A 119 -7.30 0.76 13.03
CA SER A 119 -6.58 -0.43 13.48
C SER A 119 -5.21 -0.10 14.09
N TRP A 120 -4.57 0.96 13.62
CA TRP A 120 -3.29 1.46 14.12
C TRP A 120 -3.35 2.04 15.55
N TYR A 121 -4.56 2.28 16.04
CA TYR A 121 -4.84 2.85 17.37
C TYR A 121 -5.55 1.87 18.29
N GLY A 122 -5.72 0.60 17.88
CA GLY A 122 -6.46 -0.42 18.63
C GLY A 122 -7.86 -0.73 18.07
N GLY A 123 -8.19 -0.20 16.89
CA GLY A 123 -9.42 -0.54 16.18
C GLY A 123 -10.70 -0.12 16.92
N ASP A 124 -11.66 -1.05 16.96
CA ASP A 124 -12.97 -0.80 17.58
C ASP A 124 -12.92 -0.62 19.11
N GLU A 125 -11.82 -1.07 19.74
CA GLU A 125 -11.64 -0.93 21.20
C GLU A 125 -11.11 0.46 21.58
N TRP A 126 -10.65 1.24 20.60
CA TRP A 126 -10.13 2.57 20.87
C TRP A 126 -11.24 3.52 21.31
N GLN A 127 -11.01 4.21 22.43
CA GLN A 127 -11.94 5.16 23.01
C GLN A 127 -11.21 6.40 23.49
N TYR A 128 -11.88 7.55 23.37
CA TYR A 128 -11.38 8.81 23.88
C TYR A 128 -12.26 9.31 25.03
N HIS A 129 -11.79 9.09 26.25
CA HIS A 129 -12.45 9.49 27.49
C HIS A 129 -11.56 10.47 28.30
N PRO A 130 -11.40 11.71 27.84
CA PRO A 130 -10.54 12.67 28.51
C PRO A 130 -11.18 13.17 29.80
N THR A 131 -10.38 13.39 30.82
CA THR A 131 -10.78 14.24 31.95
C THR A 131 -10.98 15.69 31.46
N PRO A 132 -11.73 16.55 32.18
CA PRO A 132 -11.91 17.95 31.78
C PRO A 132 -10.57 18.70 31.60
N LYS A 133 -9.56 18.42 32.42
CA LYS A 133 -8.22 18.98 32.31
C LYS A 133 -7.49 18.50 31.04
N GLN A 134 -7.60 17.22 30.70
CA GLN A 134 -7.04 16.67 29.46
C GLN A 134 -7.72 17.28 28.24
N LEU A 135 -9.07 17.34 28.23
CA LEU A 135 -9.81 17.94 27.13
C LEU A 135 -9.41 19.40 26.88
N ALA A 136 -9.31 20.18 27.94
CA ALA A 136 -8.84 21.58 27.86
C ALA A 136 -7.42 21.66 27.29
N ARG A 137 -6.51 20.77 27.72
CA ARG A 137 -5.14 20.70 27.18
C ARG A 137 -5.15 20.34 25.71
N ASP A 138 -5.92 19.30 25.32
CA ASP A 138 -5.93 18.73 23.98
C ASP A 138 -6.57 19.68 22.95
N LEU A 139 -7.45 20.59 23.40
CA LEU A 139 -8.03 21.64 22.56
C LEU A 139 -7.20 22.91 22.51
N LEU A 140 -6.68 23.38 23.67
CA LEU A 140 -6.16 24.74 23.78
C LEU A 140 -4.64 24.85 23.62
N LYS A 141 -3.87 23.81 24.00
CA LYS A 141 -2.42 23.87 23.84
C LYS A 141 -2.01 23.70 22.38
N LYS A 142 -0.94 24.38 21.95
CA LYS A 142 -0.38 24.33 20.61
C LYS A 142 -0.12 22.89 20.14
N GLU A 143 0.33 22.01 21.04
CA GLU A 143 0.57 20.57 20.80
C GLU A 143 -0.59 19.70 21.30
N GLY A 144 -1.79 20.27 21.43
CA GLY A 144 -2.99 19.53 21.84
C GLY A 144 -3.37 18.45 20.85
N ALA A 145 -3.71 17.25 21.33
CA ALA A 145 -3.97 16.09 20.49
C ALA A 145 -5.13 16.33 19.51
N LEU A 146 -6.21 16.97 19.95
CA LEU A 146 -7.38 17.28 19.12
C LEU A 146 -7.14 18.38 18.08
N ARG A 147 -5.97 19.01 18.09
CA ARG A 147 -5.61 19.96 17.02
C ARG A 147 -5.04 19.27 15.78
N ARG A 148 -4.71 18.00 15.87
CA ARG A 148 -4.22 17.21 14.73
C ARG A 148 -5.39 16.71 13.88
N PRO A 149 -5.39 16.95 12.56
CA PRO A 149 -6.48 16.50 11.67
C PRO A 149 -6.62 14.97 11.59
N ASP A 150 -5.53 14.24 11.87
CA ASP A 150 -5.46 12.77 11.85
C ASP A 150 -5.75 12.12 13.22
N HIS A 151 -6.30 12.86 14.20
CA HIS A 151 -6.62 12.30 15.50
C HIS A 151 -7.67 11.17 15.39
N PRO A 152 -7.51 10.03 16.09
CA PRO A 152 -8.40 8.87 15.96
C PRO A 152 -9.88 9.16 16.19
N LEU A 153 -10.22 10.15 17.04
CA LEU A 153 -11.61 10.59 17.23
C LEU A 153 -12.24 11.07 15.91
N TYR A 154 -11.48 11.77 15.08
CA TYR A 154 -11.94 12.25 13.78
C TYR A 154 -12.05 11.11 12.77
N LEU A 155 -11.17 10.11 12.84
CA LEU A 155 -11.27 8.90 12.04
C LEU A 155 -12.57 8.15 12.34
N GLN A 156 -12.92 7.96 13.62
CA GLN A 156 -14.20 7.38 14.01
C GLN A 156 -15.40 8.16 13.47
N TRP A 157 -15.32 9.49 13.45
CA TRP A 157 -16.40 10.32 12.89
C TRP A 157 -16.47 10.15 11.36
N MET A 158 -15.35 10.10 10.68
CA MET A 158 -15.32 9.88 9.23
C MET A 158 -15.86 8.49 8.86
N GLU A 159 -15.55 7.43 9.63
CA GLU A 159 -16.13 6.10 9.40
C GLU A 159 -17.68 6.12 9.51
N LYS A 160 -18.24 6.88 10.43
CA LYS A 160 -19.71 7.04 10.56
C LYS A 160 -20.34 7.79 9.38
N LEU A 161 -19.55 8.53 8.61
CA LEU A 161 -20.01 9.31 7.47
C LEU A 161 -19.83 8.58 6.13
N ILE A 162 -19.27 7.36 6.09
CA ILE A 162 -19.02 6.60 4.86
C ILE A 162 -20.27 6.49 3.98
N SER A 163 -21.45 6.30 4.59
CA SER A 163 -22.74 6.23 3.88
C SER A 163 -23.16 7.54 3.17
N LYS A 164 -22.39 8.62 3.32
CA LYS A 164 -22.60 9.90 2.59
C LYS A 164 -21.85 9.98 1.27
N ALA A 165 -20.94 9.04 1.01
CA ALA A 165 -20.35 8.85 -0.31
C ALA A 165 -21.40 8.32 -1.28
N ASP A 166 -21.30 8.67 -2.57
CA ASP A 166 -22.19 8.14 -3.62
C ASP A 166 -21.76 6.72 -4.01
N SER A 167 -20.46 6.42 -3.91
CA SER A 167 -19.93 5.07 -4.06
C SER A 167 -18.74 4.88 -3.12
N VAL A 168 -18.48 3.63 -2.73
CA VAL A 168 -17.34 3.23 -1.91
C VAL A 168 -16.55 2.16 -2.63
N THR A 169 -15.24 2.35 -2.72
CA THR A 169 -14.31 1.32 -3.19
C THR A 169 -13.35 0.92 -2.08
N VAL A 170 -12.97 -0.34 -2.10
CA VAL A 170 -12.04 -0.95 -1.14
C VAL A 170 -11.06 -1.83 -1.89
N HIS A 171 -9.93 -2.23 -1.28
CA HIS A 171 -8.99 -3.10 -2.00
C HIS A 171 -8.89 -4.54 -1.45
N THR A 172 -9.58 -4.85 -0.35
CA THR A 172 -9.60 -6.19 0.26
C THR A 172 -11.00 -6.63 0.66
N SER A 173 -11.19 -7.94 0.76
CA SER A 173 -12.44 -8.53 1.27
C SER A 173 -12.69 -8.19 2.74
N PHE A 174 -11.63 -8.03 3.53
CA PHE A 174 -11.74 -7.57 4.92
C PHE A 174 -12.37 -6.18 5.01
N LEU A 175 -11.88 -5.23 4.20
CA LEU A 175 -12.44 -3.87 4.16
C LEU A 175 -13.86 -3.86 3.59
N GLN A 176 -14.16 -4.70 2.58
CA GLN A 176 -15.50 -4.84 2.05
C GLN A 176 -16.51 -5.34 3.10
N LYS A 177 -16.13 -6.35 3.87
CA LYS A 177 -16.97 -6.86 4.98
C LYS A 177 -17.23 -5.80 6.04
N ARG A 178 -16.25 -4.92 6.27
CA ARG A 178 -16.35 -3.89 7.30
C ARG A 178 -17.12 -2.65 6.84
N PHE A 179 -16.84 -2.15 5.65
CA PHE A 179 -17.30 -0.84 5.17
C PHE A 179 -18.27 -0.93 3.99
N GLY A 180 -18.46 -2.11 3.44
CA GLY A 180 -19.19 -2.29 2.19
C GLY A 180 -18.34 -1.87 0.97
N GLY A 181 -19.02 -1.60 -0.14
CA GLY A 181 -18.40 -1.10 -1.36
C GLY A 181 -17.92 -2.17 -2.33
N ILE A 182 -17.28 -1.73 -3.39
CA ILE A 182 -16.80 -2.55 -4.51
C ILE A 182 -15.30 -2.79 -4.35
N ILE A 183 -14.85 -4.03 -4.50
CA ILE A 183 -13.42 -4.36 -4.44
C ILE A 183 -12.74 -3.90 -5.73
N VAL A 184 -11.82 -2.94 -5.58
CA VAL A 184 -10.92 -2.45 -6.62
C VAL A 184 -9.50 -2.75 -6.17
N PRO A 185 -8.90 -3.88 -6.54
CA PRO A 185 -7.57 -4.26 -6.09
C PRO A 185 -6.50 -3.29 -6.62
N ASN A 186 -5.31 -3.31 -6.03
CA ASN A 186 -4.19 -2.53 -6.52
C ASN A 186 -3.68 -3.11 -7.85
N GLY A 187 -3.83 -2.33 -8.91
CA GLY A 187 -3.37 -2.71 -10.25
C GLY A 187 -1.85 -2.65 -10.38
N LYS A 188 -1.27 -3.65 -11.05
CA LYS A 188 0.16 -3.71 -11.38
C LYS A 188 0.39 -3.30 -12.82
N ASP A 189 1.38 -2.44 -13.04
CA ASP A 189 1.89 -2.16 -14.39
C ASP A 189 2.71 -3.35 -14.89
N ILE A 190 2.06 -4.22 -15.66
CA ILE A 190 2.66 -5.45 -16.19
C ILE A 190 3.63 -5.19 -17.35
N SER A 191 3.61 -4.00 -17.95
CA SER A 191 4.56 -3.61 -18.99
C SER A 191 5.89 -3.12 -18.39
N LEU A 192 5.84 -2.48 -17.23
CA LEU A 192 7.00 -2.13 -16.43
C LEU A 192 7.58 -3.38 -15.75
N PHE A 193 6.72 -4.20 -15.13
CA PHE A 193 7.08 -5.45 -14.46
C PHE A 193 7.01 -6.62 -15.45
N ASP A 194 7.94 -6.60 -16.40
CA ASP A 194 8.06 -7.62 -17.43
C ASP A 194 9.36 -8.44 -17.23
N PRO A 195 9.26 -9.73 -16.85
CA PRO A 195 10.44 -10.55 -16.58
C PRO A 195 11.34 -10.77 -17.81
N GLU A 196 10.80 -10.67 -19.04
CA GLU A 196 11.58 -10.85 -20.26
C GLU A 196 12.59 -9.71 -20.49
N ARG A 197 12.43 -8.58 -19.82
CA ARG A 197 13.32 -7.41 -19.92
C ARG A 197 14.56 -7.50 -19.05
N TYR A 198 14.61 -8.47 -18.13
CA TYR A 198 15.67 -8.53 -17.12
C TYR A 198 16.23 -9.95 -17.01
N ASP A 199 17.55 -10.07 -17.15
CA ASP A 199 18.27 -11.29 -16.84
C ASP A 199 18.56 -11.34 -15.33
N ALA A 200 18.17 -12.43 -14.68
CA ALA A 200 18.28 -12.57 -13.23
C ALA A 200 19.75 -12.63 -12.74
N GLU A 201 20.66 -13.26 -13.53
CA GLU A 201 22.08 -13.34 -13.18
C GLU A 201 22.79 -11.99 -13.36
N ILE A 202 22.45 -11.26 -14.42
CA ILE A 202 22.96 -9.90 -14.64
C ILE A 202 22.49 -9.00 -13.49
N SER A 203 21.21 -9.09 -13.09
CA SER A 203 20.67 -8.33 -11.98
C SER A 203 21.34 -8.69 -10.65
N ARG A 204 21.58 -9.98 -10.37
CA ARG A 204 22.34 -10.43 -9.19
C ARG A 204 23.76 -9.84 -9.18
N THR A 205 24.44 -9.88 -10.31
CA THR A 205 25.80 -9.31 -10.44
C THR A 205 25.78 -7.80 -10.18
N ARG A 206 24.82 -7.07 -10.76
CA ARG A 206 24.70 -5.62 -10.59
C ARG A 206 24.49 -5.19 -9.14
N PHE A 207 23.70 -5.99 -8.38
CA PHE A 207 23.40 -5.68 -6.98
C PHE A 207 24.32 -6.38 -5.97
N ASN A 208 25.46 -6.99 -6.43
CA ASN A 208 26.40 -7.74 -5.60
C ASN A 208 25.76 -8.91 -4.85
N LEU A 209 24.84 -9.61 -5.50
CA LEU A 209 24.09 -10.74 -4.96
C LEU A 209 24.51 -12.09 -5.56
N SER A 210 25.49 -12.10 -6.45
CA SER A 210 25.99 -13.34 -7.07
C SER A 210 26.52 -14.33 -6.05
N GLY A 211 26.28 -15.63 -6.27
CA GLY A 211 26.71 -16.70 -5.38
C GLY A 211 25.79 -16.94 -4.18
N TYR A 212 24.72 -16.16 -4.02
CA TYR A 212 23.72 -16.37 -2.97
C TYR A 212 22.41 -16.91 -3.51
N ARG A 213 21.74 -17.75 -2.72
CA ARG A 213 20.31 -18.09 -2.88
C ARG A 213 19.49 -17.05 -2.14
N ILE A 214 18.68 -16.26 -2.88
CA ILE A 214 18.09 -15.02 -2.42
C ILE A 214 16.61 -15.19 -2.14
N LEU A 215 16.25 -14.97 -0.87
CA LEU A 215 14.90 -14.59 -0.47
C LEU A 215 14.83 -13.07 -0.50
N MET A 216 13.82 -12.48 -1.13
CA MET A 216 13.71 -11.02 -1.23
C MET A 216 12.41 -10.51 -0.63
N PHE A 217 12.53 -9.45 0.17
CA PHE A 217 11.43 -8.65 0.68
C PHE A 217 11.52 -7.24 0.08
N PRO A 218 10.78 -6.94 -1.00
CA PRO A 218 10.87 -5.65 -1.67
C PRO A 218 10.05 -4.58 -0.93
N GLY A 219 10.65 -3.92 0.06
CA GLY A 219 10.02 -2.82 0.79
C GLY A 219 10.46 -2.67 2.24
N ALA A 220 9.93 -1.66 2.92
CA ALA A 220 10.26 -1.31 4.30
C ALA A 220 9.88 -2.42 5.29
N PRO A 221 10.81 -2.87 6.13
CA PRO A 221 10.53 -3.83 7.20
C PRO A 221 9.68 -3.20 8.31
N ARG A 222 8.84 -4.02 8.94
CA ARG A 222 7.99 -3.66 10.09
C ARG A 222 7.77 -4.91 10.94
N PRO A 223 7.56 -4.81 12.24
CA PRO A 223 7.33 -5.97 13.11
C PRO A 223 6.19 -6.86 12.63
N TYR A 224 5.06 -6.27 12.25
CA TYR A 224 3.88 -6.99 11.76
C TYR A 224 4.07 -7.65 10.37
N LYS A 225 5.16 -7.34 9.66
CA LYS A 225 5.48 -7.96 8.37
C LYS A 225 6.25 -9.28 8.50
N GLY A 226 6.58 -9.69 9.71
CA GLY A 226 7.05 -11.06 10.03
C GLY A 226 8.43 -11.43 9.50
N LEU A 227 9.31 -10.46 9.18
CA LEU A 227 10.67 -10.77 8.70
C LEU A 227 11.50 -11.54 9.72
N GLU A 228 11.25 -11.35 11.02
CA GLU A 228 11.90 -12.13 12.08
C GLU A 228 11.63 -13.63 11.91
N ASP A 229 10.40 -13.99 11.49
CA ASP A 229 10.03 -15.40 11.31
C ASP A 229 10.82 -16.04 10.15
N VAL A 230 11.11 -15.26 9.08
CA VAL A 230 12.01 -15.71 8.01
C VAL A 230 13.45 -15.83 8.49
N LEU A 231 13.93 -14.88 9.29
CA LEU A 231 15.30 -14.90 9.82
C LEU A 231 15.53 -16.08 10.77
N VAL A 232 14.55 -16.40 11.62
CA VAL A 232 14.56 -17.63 12.44
C VAL A 232 14.54 -18.89 11.56
N ALA A 233 13.77 -18.88 10.46
CA ALA A 233 13.79 -20.00 9.52
C ALA A 233 15.18 -20.18 8.87
N LEU A 234 15.89 -19.10 8.57
CA LEU A 234 17.28 -19.16 8.07
C LEU A 234 18.25 -19.69 9.14
N ASP A 235 18.06 -19.34 10.42
CA ASP A 235 18.83 -19.93 11.53
C ASP A 235 18.62 -21.46 11.61
N TYR A 236 17.40 -21.96 11.39
CA TYR A 236 17.13 -23.41 11.36
C TYR A 236 17.80 -24.12 10.17
N LEU A 237 17.79 -23.47 9.00
CA LEU A 237 18.42 -24.04 7.80
C LEU A 237 19.94 -24.00 7.89
N ASN A 238 20.51 -22.96 8.47
CA ASN A 238 21.93 -22.72 8.64
C ASN A 238 22.77 -22.97 7.38
N GLU A 239 22.26 -22.57 6.22
CA GLU A 239 22.94 -22.75 4.93
C GLU A 239 23.64 -21.43 4.54
N PRO A 240 24.98 -21.42 4.40
CA PRO A 240 25.80 -20.21 4.35
C PRO A 240 25.60 -19.34 3.12
N ASP A 241 24.97 -19.85 2.08
CA ASP A 241 24.69 -19.15 0.83
C ASP A 241 23.26 -18.55 0.79
N LEU A 242 22.43 -18.80 1.80
CA LEU A 242 21.11 -18.16 1.89
C LEU A 242 21.22 -16.71 2.34
N ARG A 243 20.45 -15.82 1.72
CA ARG A 243 20.32 -14.40 2.15
C ARG A 243 18.89 -13.90 2.04
N LEU A 244 18.51 -13.12 3.03
CA LEU A 244 17.33 -12.27 2.97
C LEU A 244 17.74 -10.89 2.46
N VAL A 245 17.29 -10.53 1.27
CA VAL A 245 17.49 -9.19 0.70
C VAL A 245 16.30 -8.32 1.06
N ILE A 246 16.56 -7.21 1.76
CA ILE A 246 15.56 -6.21 2.12
C ILE A 246 15.80 -4.97 1.24
N VAL A 247 14.77 -4.50 0.53
CA VAL A 247 14.89 -3.33 -0.35
C VAL A 247 14.32 -2.10 0.35
N GLY A 248 15.18 -1.16 0.71
CA GLY A 248 14.85 -0.01 1.55
C GLY A 248 15.11 -0.24 3.02
N GLY A 249 14.75 0.73 3.85
CA GLY A 249 14.87 0.68 5.30
C GLY A 249 13.59 1.17 5.98
N SER A 250 13.52 1.09 7.31
CA SER A 250 12.41 1.65 8.06
C SER A 250 12.44 3.18 7.99
N PRO A 251 11.38 3.85 7.49
CA PRO A 251 11.37 5.31 7.41
C PRO A 251 10.92 6.00 8.71
N TYR A 252 10.50 5.24 9.74
CA TYR A 252 9.86 5.81 10.93
C TYR A 252 10.57 5.45 12.24
N ASP A 253 11.41 4.39 12.22
CA ASP A 253 12.07 3.84 13.39
C ASP A 253 13.38 3.13 12.98
N ASP A 254 14.09 2.54 13.93
CA ASP A 254 15.34 1.82 13.76
C ASP A 254 15.15 0.29 13.65
N TYR A 255 13.95 -0.18 13.33
CA TYR A 255 13.63 -1.61 13.30
C TYR A 255 14.49 -2.41 12.32
N ASP A 256 14.84 -1.87 11.17
CA ASP A 256 15.77 -2.49 10.22
C ASP A 256 17.18 -2.64 10.81
N GLN A 257 17.65 -1.66 11.59
CA GLN A 257 18.94 -1.72 12.28
C GLN A 257 18.92 -2.79 13.38
N GLN A 258 17.82 -2.93 14.12
CA GLN A 258 17.64 -3.98 15.12
C GLN A 258 17.70 -5.37 14.48
N LEU A 259 17.07 -5.57 13.31
CA LEU A 259 17.17 -6.82 12.55
C LEU A 259 18.60 -7.10 12.12
N ILE A 260 19.31 -6.10 11.60
CA ILE A 260 20.72 -6.25 11.15
C ILE A 260 21.63 -6.54 12.34
N GLN A 261 21.42 -5.90 13.48
CA GLN A 261 22.21 -6.17 14.69
C GLN A 261 22.10 -7.62 15.14
N ARG A 262 20.92 -8.22 15.01
CA ARG A 262 20.68 -9.61 15.45
C ARG A 262 20.99 -10.66 14.39
N TRP A 263 20.67 -10.38 13.11
CA TRP A 263 20.75 -11.34 12.01
C TRP A 263 21.50 -10.80 10.78
N GLY A 264 22.45 -9.88 10.98
CA GLY A 264 23.16 -9.24 9.88
C GLY A 264 23.90 -10.20 8.95
N HIS A 265 24.28 -11.39 9.44
CA HIS A 265 24.89 -12.43 8.63
C HIS A 265 23.95 -13.05 7.59
N TRP A 266 22.62 -12.97 7.79
CA TRP A 266 21.60 -13.37 6.82
C TRP A 266 21.11 -12.22 5.93
N ILE A 267 21.30 -10.96 6.34
CA ILE A 267 20.65 -9.81 5.70
C ILE A 267 21.60 -9.12 4.73
N ILE A 268 21.10 -8.85 3.53
CA ILE A 268 21.66 -7.85 2.62
C ILE A 268 20.61 -6.76 2.45
N GLN A 269 20.93 -5.53 2.85
CA GLN A 269 20.04 -4.39 2.69
C GLN A 269 20.42 -3.61 1.44
N LEU A 270 19.50 -3.51 0.48
CA LEU A 270 19.61 -2.62 -0.66
C LEU A 270 18.98 -1.25 -0.33
N PRO A 271 19.50 -0.17 -0.89
CA PRO A 271 18.93 1.15 -0.68
C PRO A 271 17.50 1.24 -1.23
N ARG A 272 16.75 2.25 -0.76
CA ARG A 272 15.45 2.60 -1.35
C ARG A 272 15.65 2.92 -2.83
N CYS A 273 14.78 2.40 -3.67
CA CYS A 273 14.82 2.61 -5.10
C CYS A 273 13.53 3.22 -5.66
N SER A 274 13.58 3.71 -6.88
CA SER A 274 12.39 4.14 -7.61
C SER A 274 11.54 2.94 -8.06
N VAL A 275 10.27 3.21 -8.38
CA VAL A 275 9.37 2.18 -8.92
C VAL A 275 9.92 1.58 -10.23
N GLN A 276 10.61 2.40 -11.05
CA GLN A 276 11.22 1.98 -12.30
C GLN A 276 12.38 0.97 -12.13
N MET A 277 13.10 1.04 -11.00
CA MET A 277 14.19 0.09 -10.70
C MET A 277 13.69 -1.19 -10.02
N MET A 278 12.50 -1.18 -9.43
CA MET A 278 11.98 -2.31 -8.66
C MET A 278 11.90 -3.62 -9.47
N PRO A 279 11.47 -3.64 -10.76
CA PRO A 279 11.44 -4.88 -11.54
C PRO A 279 12.82 -5.52 -11.69
N GLU A 280 13.87 -4.75 -11.95
CA GLU A 280 15.22 -5.26 -12.06
C GLU A 280 15.72 -5.85 -10.73
N ILE A 281 15.43 -5.18 -9.61
CA ILE A 281 15.77 -5.69 -8.29
C ILE A 281 15.02 -6.99 -8.00
N VAL A 282 13.71 -7.02 -8.26
CA VAL A 282 12.87 -8.23 -8.05
C VAL A 282 13.32 -9.38 -8.97
N SER A 283 13.84 -9.08 -10.17
CA SER A 283 14.37 -10.11 -11.07
C SER A 283 15.54 -10.89 -10.47
N ALA A 284 16.35 -10.26 -9.60
CA ALA A 284 17.46 -10.91 -8.90
C ALA A 284 17.02 -11.96 -7.85
N ALA A 285 15.76 -11.91 -7.39
CA ALA A 285 15.25 -12.83 -6.39
C ALA A 285 15.10 -14.27 -6.93
N HIS A 286 15.32 -15.26 -6.04
CA HIS A 286 14.90 -16.62 -6.26
C HIS A 286 13.50 -16.85 -5.68
N ILE A 287 13.21 -16.25 -4.52
CA ILE A 287 11.92 -16.34 -3.83
C ILE A 287 11.54 -14.93 -3.36
N ILE A 288 10.31 -14.50 -3.62
CA ILE A 288 9.73 -13.33 -2.96
C ILE A 288 9.04 -13.79 -1.68
N VAL A 289 9.38 -13.17 -0.55
CA VAL A 289 8.80 -13.51 0.76
C VAL A 289 7.90 -12.39 1.26
N VAL A 290 6.68 -12.75 1.68
CA VAL A 290 5.70 -11.82 2.26
C VAL A 290 5.08 -12.45 3.52
N PRO A 291 5.86 -12.57 4.62
CA PRO A 291 5.52 -13.38 5.78
C PRO A 291 4.66 -12.64 6.82
N GLN A 292 3.62 -11.94 6.39
CA GLN A 292 2.79 -11.12 7.28
C GLN A 292 2.29 -11.91 8.49
N ARG A 293 2.38 -11.30 9.68
CA ARG A 293 1.74 -11.79 10.92
C ARG A 293 0.25 -11.44 10.89
N ASP A 294 -0.56 -12.25 11.55
CA ASP A 294 -2.00 -12.05 11.58
C ASP A 294 -2.42 -10.99 12.60
N SER A 295 -2.94 -9.89 12.12
CA SER A 295 -3.45 -8.78 12.93
C SER A 295 -4.52 -7.99 12.13
N PRO A 296 -5.35 -7.18 12.78
CA PRO A 296 -6.38 -6.39 12.09
C PRO A 296 -5.81 -5.50 10.98
N GLU A 297 -4.69 -4.83 11.22
CA GLU A 297 -4.03 -3.96 10.25
C GLU A 297 -3.45 -4.73 9.07
N THR A 298 -2.93 -5.94 9.27
CA THR A 298 -2.40 -6.75 8.16
C THR A 298 -3.50 -7.41 7.34
N ARG A 299 -4.64 -7.76 7.96
CA ARG A 299 -5.81 -8.26 7.24
C ARG A 299 -6.44 -7.20 6.34
N ALA A 300 -6.34 -5.92 6.73
CA ALA A 300 -6.82 -4.81 5.92
C ALA A 300 -5.93 -4.49 4.71
N GLN A 301 -4.66 -4.90 4.71
CA GLN A 301 -3.70 -4.54 3.67
C GLN A 301 -3.77 -5.43 2.43
N PHE A 302 -3.58 -4.80 1.25
CA PHE A 302 -3.24 -5.49 0.00
C PHE A 302 -1.72 -5.38 -0.21
N PRO A 303 -0.94 -6.46 0.00
CA PRO A 303 0.52 -6.39 -0.05
C PRO A 303 1.03 -6.27 -1.49
N LEU A 304 1.40 -5.08 -1.94
CA LEU A 304 1.94 -4.83 -3.29
C LEU A 304 3.13 -5.72 -3.66
N LYS A 305 3.90 -6.19 -2.67
CA LYS A 305 5.03 -7.11 -2.86
C LYS A 305 4.62 -8.45 -3.48
N LEU A 306 3.40 -8.92 -3.21
CA LEU A 306 2.85 -10.10 -3.86
C LEU A 306 2.77 -9.89 -5.36
N THR A 307 2.11 -8.81 -5.77
CA THR A 307 1.94 -8.50 -7.20
C THR A 307 3.25 -8.09 -7.86
N ASP A 308 4.24 -7.55 -7.14
CA ASP A 308 5.60 -7.35 -7.65
C ASP A 308 6.24 -8.70 -8.04
N GLY A 309 6.20 -9.67 -7.13
CA GLY A 309 6.74 -11.01 -7.35
C GLY A 309 5.97 -11.77 -8.42
N MET A 310 4.61 -11.74 -8.35
CA MET A 310 3.75 -12.38 -9.35
C MET A 310 4.02 -11.84 -10.75
N ALA A 311 4.06 -10.52 -10.92
CA ALA A 311 4.31 -9.88 -12.21
C ALA A 311 5.67 -10.25 -12.79
N MET A 312 6.69 -10.43 -11.94
CA MET A 312 8.05 -10.84 -12.33
C MET A 312 8.22 -12.37 -12.41
N ALA A 313 7.12 -13.13 -12.42
CA ALA A 313 7.11 -14.59 -12.52
C ALA A 313 8.00 -15.28 -11.47
N LYS A 314 8.11 -14.72 -10.25
CA LYS A 314 8.92 -15.29 -9.18
C LYS A 314 8.12 -16.26 -8.31
N PRO A 315 8.74 -17.32 -7.79
CA PRO A 315 8.16 -18.10 -6.69
C PRO A 315 7.84 -17.20 -5.50
N ILE A 316 6.64 -17.35 -4.93
CA ILE A 316 6.19 -16.52 -3.81
C ILE A 316 5.91 -17.38 -2.60
N LEU A 317 6.59 -17.07 -1.48
CA LEU A 317 6.35 -17.66 -0.19
C LEU A 317 5.69 -16.63 0.74
N SER A 318 4.51 -16.95 1.24
CA SER A 318 3.72 -16.03 2.05
C SER A 318 2.93 -16.75 3.14
N THR A 319 2.20 -15.99 3.94
CA THR A 319 1.39 -16.50 5.05
C THR A 319 -0.12 -16.43 4.73
N ARG A 320 -0.93 -17.26 5.43
CA ARG A 320 -2.39 -17.27 5.30
C ARG A 320 -3.02 -16.12 6.09
N VAL A 321 -2.80 -14.87 5.65
CA VAL A 321 -3.28 -13.66 6.32
C VAL A 321 -4.10 -12.80 5.35
N GLY A 322 -5.25 -12.31 5.80
CA GLY A 322 -6.12 -11.46 4.98
C GLY A 322 -6.45 -12.08 3.63
N ASP A 323 -6.34 -11.31 2.57
CA ASP A 323 -6.62 -11.73 1.19
C ASP A 323 -5.42 -12.40 0.49
N ILE A 324 -4.29 -12.61 1.17
CA ILE A 324 -3.11 -13.25 0.57
C ILE A 324 -3.44 -14.60 -0.08
N PRO A 325 -4.20 -15.52 0.59
CA PRO A 325 -4.59 -16.77 -0.04
C PRO A 325 -5.43 -16.59 -1.32
N GLU A 326 -6.33 -15.61 -1.32
CA GLU A 326 -7.16 -15.31 -2.50
C GLU A 326 -6.34 -14.68 -3.63
N ILE A 327 -5.43 -13.75 -3.28
CA ILE A 327 -4.55 -13.10 -4.26
C ILE A 327 -3.70 -14.13 -4.98
N LEU A 328 -3.08 -15.04 -4.25
CA LEU A 328 -2.20 -16.06 -4.81
C LEU A 328 -2.98 -17.22 -5.45
N GLY A 329 -4.16 -17.56 -4.93
CA GLY A 329 -4.85 -18.80 -5.33
C GLY A 329 -3.96 -20.02 -5.10
N ASP A 330 -3.80 -20.84 -6.11
CA ASP A 330 -2.90 -22.01 -6.12
C ASP A 330 -1.50 -21.72 -6.68
N THR A 331 -1.19 -20.45 -6.96
CA THR A 331 0.07 -20.03 -7.61
C THR A 331 1.17 -19.57 -6.65
N GLY A 332 1.00 -19.75 -5.34
CA GLY A 332 1.98 -19.40 -4.31
C GLY A 332 2.14 -20.46 -3.23
N TYR A 333 3.19 -20.35 -2.47
CA TYR A 333 3.47 -21.21 -1.31
C TYR A 333 2.98 -20.52 -0.05
N LEU A 334 1.99 -21.13 0.62
CA LEU A 334 1.38 -20.56 1.82
C LEU A 334 1.72 -21.38 3.06
N VAL A 335 2.12 -20.68 4.11
CA VAL A 335 2.36 -21.22 5.47
C VAL A 335 1.47 -20.50 6.47
N ASP A 336 1.38 -21.03 7.69
CA ASP A 336 0.68 -20.35 8.76
C ASP A 336 1.49 -19.13 9.25
N PRO A 337 0.84 -18.05 9.69
CA PRO A 337 1.55 -16.90 10.26
C PRO A 337 2.33 -17.30 11.52
N SER A 338 3.45 -16.62 11.76
CA SER A 338 4.34 -16.87 12.91
C SER A 338 4.82 -18.33 13.04
N SER A 339 5.11 -18.98 11.90
CA SER A 339 5.54 -20.38 11.82
C SER A 339 6.89 -20.51 11.11
N PRO A 340 8.02 -20.17 11.78
CA PRO A 340 9.36 -20.23 11.19
C PRO A 340 9.72 -21.61 10.67
N GLU A 341 9.25 -22.69 11.34
CA GLU A 341 9.49 -24.08 10.94
C GLU A 341 8.86 -24.39 9.57
N GLN A 342 7.61 -23.94 9.34
CA GLN A 342 6.96 -24.11 8.06
C GLN A 342 7.65 -23.28 6.96
N LEU A 343 8.12 -22.08 7.32
CA LEU A 343 8.92 -21.24 6.41
C LEU A 343 10.21 -21.98 6.02
N ALA A 344 10.96 -22.51 6.97
CA ALA A 344 12.19 -23.24 6.71
C ALA A 344 11.96 -24.45 5.79
N GLN A 345 10.96 -25.28 6.10
CA GLN A 345 10.59 -26.45 5.29
C GLN A 345 10.23 -26.03 3.86
N LYS A 346 9.48 -24.94 3.70
CA LYS A 346 9.02 -24.48 2.39
C LYS A 346 10.17 -23.83 1.59
N ILE A 347 11.05 -23.07 2.23
CA ILE A 347 12.28 -22.52 1.61
C ILE A 347 13.14 -23.66 1.08
N GLN A 348 13.40 -24.67 1.91
CA GLN A 348 14.18 -25.85 1.51
C GLN A 348 13.54 -26.56 0.31
N TRP A 349 12.23 -26.80 0.36
CA TRP A 349 11.51 -27.47 -0.72
C TRP A 349 11.62 -26.70 -2.05
N ILE A 350 11.44 -25.36 -2.01
CA ILE A 350 11.50 -24.51 -3.22
C ILE A 350 12.90 -24.60 -3.86
N PHE A 351 13.96 -24.53 -3.07
CA PHE A 351 15.33 -24.63 -3.58
C PHE A 351 15.72 -26.03 -4.06
N GLN A 352 15.10 -27.08 -3.52
CA GLN A 352 15.26 -28.45 -3.99
C GLN A 352 14.46 -28.77 -5.25
N ASN A 353 13.43 -27.97 -5.56
CA ASN A 353 12.53 -28.17 -6.70
C ASN A 353 12.41 -26.90 -7.56
N PRO A 354 13.52 -26.36 -8.11
CA PRO A 354 13.55 -25.06 -8.77
C PRO A 354 12.65 -25.01 -10.02
N ASP A 355 12.57 -26.08 -10.81
CA ASP A 355 11.75 -26.11 -12.02
C ASP A 355 10.26 -26.02 -11.67
N ALA A 356 9.81 -26.75 -10.67
CA ALA A 356 8.42 -26.68 -10.20
C ALA A 356 8.10 -25.30 -9.60
N ALA A 357 9.05 -24.72 -8.84
CA ALA A 357 8.89 -23.39 -8.25
C ALA A 357 8.80 -22.29 -9.32
N ASN A 358 9.66 -22.35 -10.33
CA ASN A 358 9.66 -21.39 -11.44
C ASN A 358 8.38 -21.54 -12.30
N ALA A 359 7.92 -22.75 -12.56
CA ALA A 359 6.66 -23.00 -13.25
C ALA A 359 5.48 -22.37 -12.48
N GLN A 360 5.48 -22.47 -11.15
CA GLN A 360 4.47 -21.82 -10.31
C GLN A 360 4.56 -20.29 -10.36
N GLY A 361 5.77 -19.72 -10.41
CA GLY A 361 5.97 -18.29 -10.63
C GLY A 361 5.39 -17.79 -11.96
N VAL A 362 5.53 -18.58 -13.04
CA VAL A 362 4.91 -18.30 -14.34
C VAL A 362 3.38 -18.29 -14.25
N GLN A 363 2.78 -19.23 -13.51
CA GLN A 363 1.33 -19.23 -13.28
C GLN A 363 0.89 -18.02 -12.43
N ALA A 364 1.69 -17.64 -11.43
CA ALA A 364 1.44 -16.43 -10.63
C ALA A 364 1.43 -15.16 -11.52
N ARG A 365 2.32 -15.05 -12.52
CA ARG A 365 2.28 -13.95 -13.48
C ARG A 365 0.99 -13.93 -14.29
N LYS A 366 0.55 -15.06 -14.83
CA LYS A 366 -0.74 -15.15 -15.56
C LYS A 366 -1.89 -14.63 -14.69
N ARG A 367 -1.96 -15.11 -13.45
CA ARG A 367 -2.98 -14.68 -12.49
C ARG A 367 -2.88 -13.17 -12.18
N CYS A 368 -1.67 -12.62 -12.06
CA CYS A 368 -1.46 -11.19 -11.86
C CYS A 368 -2.00 -10.37 -13.04
N ILE A 369 -1.74 -10.80 -14.27
CA ILE A 369 -2.24 -10.15 -15.49
C ILE A 369 -3.77 -10.16 -15.52
N GLU A 370 -4.38 -11.29 -15.22
CA GLU A 370 -5.82 -11.50 -15.30
C GLU A 370 -6.60 -10.74 -14.20
N HIS A 371 -6.07 -10.68 -12.98
CA HIS A 371 -6.84 -10.19 -11.83
C HIS A 371 -6.28 -8.90 -11.20
N TYR A 372 -4.99 -8.61 -11.42
CA TYR A 372 -4.29 -7.53 -10.69
C TYR A 372 -3.49 -6.61 -11.61
N SER A 373 -3.81 -6.54 -12.90
CA SER A 373 -3.22 -5.54 -13.80
C SER A 373 -3.90 -4.18 -13.68
N ILE A 374 -3.22 -3.12 -14.15
CA ILE A 374 -3.86 -1.79 -14.29
C ILE A 374 -5.07 -1.85 -15.24
N ASP A 375 -5.04 -2.74 -16.24
CA ASP A 375 -6.18 -2.92 -17.16
C ASP A 375 -7.39 -3.51 -16.44
N THR A 376 -7.18 -4.52 -15.61
CA THR A 376 -8.25 -5.11 -14.78
C THR A 376 -8.80 -4.08 -13.80
N MET A 377 -7.92 -3.32 -13.14
CA MET A 377 -8.33 -2.23 -12.25
C MET A 377 -9.18 -1.19 -12.99
N ALA A 378 -8.79 -0.81 -14.21
CA ALA A 378 -9.54 0.12 -15.04
C ALA A 378 -10.91 -0.43 -15.44
N ALA A 379 -11.01 -1.71 -15.80
CA ALA A 379 -12.29 -2.35 -16.12
C ALA A 379 -13.26 -2.29 -14.93
N ILE A 380 -12.82 -2.64 -13.73
CA ILE A 380 -13.66 -2.56 -12.52
C ILE A 380 -14.06 -1.10 -12.23
N LEU A 381 -13.13 -0.14 -12.36
CA LEU A 381 -13.44 1.28 -12.18
C LEU A 381 -14.46 1.79 -13.21
N SER A 382 -14.45 1.28 -14.44
CA SER A 382 -15.44 1.63 -15.45
C SER A 382 -16.86 1.29 -14.99
N ASP A 383 -17.04 0.12 -14.36
CA ASP A 383 -18.33 -0.30 -13.82
C ASP A 383 -18.75 0.59 -12.63
N VAL A 384 -17.82 0.88 -11.70
CA VAL A 384 -18.06 1.79 -10.57
C VAL A 384 -18.51 3.18 -11.05
N LEU A 385 -17.86 3.72 -12.10
CA LEU A 385 -18.17 5.04 -12.62
C LEU A 385 -19.46 5.08 -13.43
N ALA A 386 -19.86 3.96 -14.05
CA ALA A 386 -21.16 3.86 -14.75
C ALA A 386 -22.35 3.98 -13.80
N GLU A 387 -22.21 3.56 -12.54
CA GLU A 387 -23.24 3.67 -11.50
C GLU A 387 -23.43 5.11 -10.97
N LEU A 388 -22.49 6.04 -11.25
CA LEU A 388 -22.57 7.43 -10.81
C LEU A 388 -23.36 8.32 -11.80
N ASN A 389 -23.56 7.87 -13.03
CA ASN A 389 -24.29 8.55 -14.09
C ASN A 389 -25.75 8.10 -14.11
#